data_b902ac7f01435542ba47ce57096426e3
#
_entry.id   b902ac7f01435542ba47ce57096426e3
#
_cell.length_a   1.000
_cell.length_b   1.000
_cell.length_c   1.000
_cell.angle_alpha   90.00
_cell.angle_beta   90.00
_cell.angle_gamma   90.00
#
_symmetry.space_group_name_H-M   'P 1'
#
loop_
_entity.id
_entity.type
_entity.pdbx_description
1 polymer ?
#
loop_
_entity_poly.entity_id
_entity_poly.type
_entity_poly.pdbx_seq_one_letter_code
_entity_poly.pdbx_strand_id
1 'polypeptide(L)'
;MPAGSRRRLLKAGIGLAGLSLWSPSALADQNWQTFKRRFVVDDRRVIDSGNNNVSHSESQGWGLLFAQSYDDKETFAKIWEWTSKSLQRGDGLFSWRWSPNTADPVPDKNNAADGDILIAWALARAAAKWNEPRWLAPSRRIQSAILDRLAVDFQGRLILLPGAQGFARGNRYVVNLSYYVWPAIHDFAERAGDQGRWRRLEADGLWLLDNAAFGDYRLPPDWLLFGPQAFRVADDWKPYFGFDAIRVPLYLAWHNQASRLGRFVTAWKTPRFGGRPPAWINLDDGSVAPYPSSGGYAAVAAVTEFMADGGKNAAPVAEITGDDDYYSASLKLLSNLAGQEGPHAKRT
;
A
#
# COMPACT_ATOMS: atom_id res chain seq x y z
N MET A 1 -36.57 -27.47 74.14
CA MET A 1 -36.63 -27.78 72.68
C MET A 1 -36.26 -26.56 71.90
N PRO A 2 -35.11 -26.52 71.24
CA PRO A 2 -34.77 -25.38 70.44
C PRO A 2 -34.93 -25.68 68.94
N ALA A 3 -35.44 -24.69 68.22
CA ALA A 3 -35.69 -24.69 66.79
C ALA A 3 -34.40 -24.52 65.94
N GLY A 4 -34.25 -25.36 64.94
CA GLY A 4 -33.14 -25.37 64.05
C GLY A 4 -33.20 -24.27 62.97
N SER A 5 -32.20 -23.48 62.88
CA SER A 5 -31.96 -22.46 61.84
C SER A 5 -31.39 -23.11 60.57
N ARG A 6 -32.13 -23.12 59.49
CA ARG A 6 -31.61 -23.50 58.15
C ARG A 6 -30.95 -22.30 57.47
N ARG A 7 -29.64 -22.29 57.38
CA ARG A 7 -28.88 -21.38 56.53
C ARG A 7 -29.00 -21.82 55.07
N ARG A 8 -29.63 -20.97 54.23
CA ARG A 8 -29.58 -21.09 52.76
C ARG A 8 -28.22 -20.58 52.27
N LEU A 9 -27.46 -21.46 51.64
CA LEU A 9 -26.30 -21.10 50.85
C LEU A 9 -26.74 -20.55 49.51
N LEU A 10 -26.53 -19.26 49.28
CA LEU A 10 -26.61 -18.64 47.96
C LEU A 10 -25.33 -19.02 47.20
N LYS A 11 -25.45 -19.82 46.14
CA LYS A 11 -24.41 -20.05 45.16
C LYS A 11 -24.39 -18.84 44.25
N ALA A 12 -23.39 -17.98 44.41
CA ALA A 12 -23.04 -16.94 43.43
C ALA A 12 -22.43 -17.62 42.20
N GLY A 13 -23.16 -17.67 41.12
CA GLY A 13 -22.65 -18.06 39.80
C GLY A 13 -21.80 -16.94 39.25
N ILE A 14 -20.48 -17.12 39.22
CA ILE A 14 -19.57 -16.24 38.47
C ILE A 14 -19.77 -16.59 37.00
N GLY A 15 -20.48 -15.72 36.29
CA GLY A 15 -20.55 -15.75 34.83
C GLY A 15 -19.19 -15.35 34.28
N LEU A 16 -18.43 -16.32 33.83
CA LEU A 16 -17.27 -16.05 32.96
C LEU A 16 -17.80 -15.46 31.65
N ALA A 17 -17.75 -14.13 31.50
CA ALA A 17 -17.85 -13.49 30.23
C ALA A 17 -16.61 -13.93 29.41
N GLY A 18 -16.81 -14.84 28.47
CA GLY A 18 -15.80 -15.31 27.56
C GLY A 18 -15.37 -14.15 26.68
N LEU A 19 -14.24 -13.56 26.99
CA LEU A 19 -13.49 -12.75 26.03
C LEU A 19 -13.05 -13.71 24.91
N SER A 20 -13.80 -13.71 23.82
CA SER A 20 -13.39 -14.38 22.58
C SER A 20 -12.14 -13.68 22.06
N LEU A 21 -10.96 -14.15 22.47
CA LEU A 21 -9.69 -13.78 21.86
C LEU A 21 -9.70 -14.38 20.46
N TRP A 22 -10.09 -13.60 19.48
CA TRP A 22 -9.98 -13.96 18.07
C TRP A 22 -8.52 -14.20 17.74
N SER A 23 -8.21 -15.30 17.05
CA SER A 23 -6.85 -15.53 16.57
C SER A 23 -6.51 -14.45 15.52
N PRO A 24 -5.22 -14.04 15.38
CA PRO A 24 -4.81 -13.08 14.36
C PRO A 24 -5.25 -13.46 12.93
N SER A 25 -5.31 -14.75 12.61
CA SER A 25 -5.81 -15.25 11.33
C SER A 25 -7.32 -15.01 11.15
N ALA A 26 -8.14 -15.22 12.18
CA ALA A 26 -9.58 -14.99 12.11
C ALA A 26 -9.91 -13.50 11.90
N LEU A 27 -9.16 -12.58 12.54
CA LEU A 27 -9.32 -11.15 12.33
C LEU A 27 -8.87 -10.72 10.92
N ALA A 28 -7.80 -11.32 10.40
CA ALA A 28 -7.34 -11.08 9.05
C ALA A 28 -8.40 -11.47 8.01
N ASP A 29 -9.00 -12.65 8.14
CA ASP A 29 -10.08 -13.12 7.26
C ASP A 29 -11.30 -12.21 7.37
N GLN A 30 -11.68 -11.79 8.58
CA GLN A 30 -12.78 -10.85 8.80
C GLN A 30 -12.54 -9.50 8.12
N ASN A 31 -11.32 -8.98 8.18
CA ASN A 31 -10.94 -7.73 7.52
C ASN A 31 -11.11 -7.83 6.00
N TRP A 32 -10.65 -8.93 5.38
CA TRP A 32 -10.86 -9.17 3.96
C TRP A 32 -12.34 -9.24 3.59
N GLN A 33 -13.15 -10.00 4.35
CA GLN A 33 -14.59 -10.08 4.11
C GLN A 33 -15.28 -8.71 4.25
N THR A 34 -14.84 -7.90 5.22
CA THR A 34 -15.38 -6.55 5.41
C THR A 34 -15.00 -5.63 4.26
N PHE A 35 -13.73 -5.65 3.82
CA PHE A 35 -13.27 -4.90 2.66
C PHE A 35 -14.05 -5.30 1.40
N LYS A 36 -14.16 -6.60 1.14
CA LYS A 36 -14.87 -7.14 -0.02
C LYS A 36 -16.33 -6.67 -0.08
N ARG A 37 -17.08 -6.83 1.02
CA ARG A 37 -18.48 -6.39 1.06
C ARG A 37 -18.68 -4.90 0.83
N ARG A 38 -17.71 -4.06 1.21
CA ARG A 38 -17.84 -2.60 1.13
C ARG A 38 -17.32 -2.01 -0.16
N PHE A 39 -16.26 -2.58 -0.70
CA PHE A 39 -15.49 -1.93 -1.76
C PHE A 39 -15.31 -2.80 -3.01
N VAL A 40 -15.73 -4.06 -3.03
CA VAL A 40 -15.77 -4.88 -4.24
C VAL A 40 -17.23 -5.03 -4.68
N VAL A 41 -17.62 -4.31 -5.73
CA VAL A 41 -19.00 -4.30 -6.20
C VAL A 41 -19.31 -5.44 -7.19
N ASP A 42 -20.59 -5.69 -7.45
CA ASP A 42 -21.09 -6.84 -8.22
C ASP A 42 -20.52 -6.95 -9.63
N ASP A 43 -20.12 -5.85 -10.23
CA ASP A 43 -19.42 -5.81 -11.52
C ASP A 43 -17.94 -6.19 -11.43
N ARG A 44 -17.51 -6.63 -10.26
CA ARG A 44 -16.18 -7.21 -10.01
C ARG A 44 -15.05 -6.18 -10.05
N ARG A 45 -15.34 -4.95 -9.69
CA ARG A 45 -14.34 -3.89 -9.58
C ARG A 45 -14.23 -3.39 -8.15
N VAL A 46 -13.03 -2.96 -7.78
CA VAL A 46 -12.80 -2.24 -6.52
C VAL A 46 -13.13 -0.78 -6.73
N ILE A 47 -13.92 -0.20 -5.82
CA ILE A 47 -14.36 1.18 -5.85
C ILE A 47 -13.69 2.03 -4.77
N ASP A 48 -13.39 3.26 -5.12
CA ASP A 48 -13.06 4.32 -4.16
C ASP A 48 -14.33 5.06 -3.77
N SER A 49 -14.90 4.68 -2.63
CA SER A 49 -16.18 5.22 -2.13
C SER A 49 -16.05 6.69 -1.71
N GLY A 50 -14.86 7.14 -1.36
CA GLY A 50 -14.57 8.55 -1.03
C GLY A 50 -14.42 9.45 -2.26
N ASN A 51 -14.34 8.87 -3.47
CA ASN A 51 -14.09 9.57 -4.73
C ASN A 51 -15.13 9.19 -5.81
N ASN A 52 -16.40 9.38 -5.53
CA ASN A 52 -17.52 9.12 -6.46
C ASN A 52 -17.54 7.69 -7.05
N ASN A 53 -17.12 6.69 -6.29
CA ASN A 53 -17.06 5.28 -6.69
C ASN A 53 -16.25 5.02 -7.97
N VAL A 54 -15.23 5.84 -8.23
CA VAL A 54 -14.26 5.56 -9.30
C VAL A 54 -13.46 4.29 -9.00
N SER A 55 -12.82 3.75 -10.00
CA SER A 55 -11.87 2.65 -9.87
C SER A 55 -10.53 3.07 -10.44
N HIS A 56 -9.46 2.88 -9.67
CA HIS A 56 -8.10 3.16 -10.10
C HIS A 56 -7.38 1.85 -10.45
N SER A 57 -6.38 1.89 -11.33
CA SER A 57 -5.50 0.73 -11.54
C SER A 57 -4.84 0.28 -10.24
N GLU A 58 -4.46 1.25 -9.36
CA GLU A 58 -3.96 0.99 -8.02
C GLU A 58 -4.98 0.20 -7.18
N SER A 59 -6.25 0.64 -7.14
CA SER A 59 -7.30 -0.05 -6.37
C SER A 59 -7.55 -1.47 -6.84
N GLN A 60 -7.51 -1.70 -8.16
CA GLN A 60 -7.61 -3.04 -8.71
C GLN A 60 -6.39 -3.88 -8.33
N GLY A 61 -5.19 -3.30 -8.39
CA GLY A 61 -3.95 -3.95 -7.97
C GLY A 61 -3.98 -4.37 -6.50
N TRP A 62 -4.46 -3.51 -5.59
CA TRP A 62 -4.65 -3.85 -4.19
C TRP A 62 -5.72 -4.92 -4.00
N GLY A 63 -6.87 -4.82 -4.67
CA GLY A 63 -7.91 -5.84 -4.59
C GLY A 63 -7.44 -7.22 -5.04
N LEU A 64 -6.67 -7.27 -6.13
CA LEU A 64 -6.02 -8.51 -6.59
C LEU A 64 -5.03 -9.04 -5.55
N LEU A 65 -4.18 -8.18 -4.99
CA LEU A 65 -3.21 -8.56 -3.97
C LEU A 65 -3.89 -9.11 -2.72
N PHE A 66 -4.94 -8.46 -2.24
CA PHE A 66 -5.72 -8.93 -1.09
C PHE A 66 -6.39 -10.27 -1.39
N ALA A 67 -7.12 -10.39 -2.49
CA ALA A 67 -7.76 -11.65 -2.87
C ALA A 67 -6.75 -12.81 -2.96
N GLN A 68 -5.55 -12.55 -3.51
CA GLN A 68 -4.46 -13.53 -3.56
C GLN A 68 -3.93 -13.88 -2.16
N SER A 69 -3.72 -12.88 -1.30
CA SER A 69 -3.16 -13.10 0.05
C SER A 69 -4.12 -13.89 0.93
N TYR A 70 -5.42 -13.59 0.86
CA TYR A 70 -6.49 -14.27 1.61
C TYR A 70 -7.08 -15.51 0.91
N ASP A 71 -6.42 -16.02 -0.11
CA ASP A 71 -6.78 -17.25 -0.84
C ASP A 71 -8.15 -17.23 -1.53
N ASP A 72 -8.66 -16.05 -1.87
CA ASP A 72 -9.94 -15.86 -2.56
C ASP A 72 -9.75 -15.82 -4.08
N LYS A 73 -9.49 -17.00 -4.63
CA LYS A 73 -9.22 -17.18 -6.08
C LYS A 73 -10.38 -16.75 -6.96
N GLU A 74 -11.62 -16.92 -6.49
CA GLU A 74 -12.82 -16.53 -7.25
C GLU A 74 -12.90 -15.01 -7.40
N THR A 75 -12.77 -14.26 -6.30
CA THR A 75 -12.75 -12.79 -6.33
C THR A 75 -11.56 -12.27 -7.11
N PHE A 76 -10.39 -12.88 -6.97
CA PHE A 76 -9.21 -12.55 -7.80
C PHE A 76 -9.50 -12.62 -9.28
N ALA A 77 -10.05 -13.75 -9.75
CA ALA A 77 -10.36 -13.96 -11.17
C ALA A 77 -11.35 -12.93 -11.70
N LYS A 78 -12.36 -12.57 -10.90
CA LYS A 78 -13.38 -11.57 -11.25
C LYS A 78 -12.80 -10.16 -11.35
N ILE A 79 -11.95 -9.74 -10.39
CA ILE A 79 -11.28 -8.44 -10.42
C ILE A 79 -10.34 -8.37 -11.62
N TRP A 80 -9.57 -9.42 -11.88
CA TRP A 80 -8.67 -9.47 -13.03
C TRP A 80 -9.42 -9.37 -14.36
N GLU A 81 -10.50 -10.11 -14.52
CA GLU A 81 -11.33 -10.07 -15.72
C GLU A 81 -11.84 -8.65 -16.01
N TRP A 82 -12.38 -7.98 -14.99
CA TRP A 82 -12.88 -6.62 -15.13
C TRP A 82 -11.73 -5.65 -15.44
N THR A 83 -10.62 -5.72 -14.70
CA THR A 83 -9.47 -4.83 -14.86
C THR A 83 -8.87 -4.92 -16.26
N SER A 84 -8.65 -6.14 -16.73
CA SER A 84 -8.08 -6.35 -18.06
C SER A 84 -8.99 -5.89 -19.20
N LYS A 85 -10.30 -6.03 -19.05
CA LYS A 85 -11.27 -5.58 -20.06
C LYS A 85 -11.49 -4.06 -20.07
N SER A 86 -11.46 -3.43 -18.88
CA SER A 86 -11.89 -2.04 -18.71
C SER A 86 -10.74 -1.03 -18.72
N LEU A 87 -9.56 -1.43 -18.26
CA LEU A 87 -8.44 -0.52 -18.08
C LEU A 87 -7.21 -0.85 -18.91
N GLN A 88 -7.04 -2.11 -19.39
CA GLN A 88 -5.82 -2.48 -20.08
C GLN A 88 -5.68 -1.79 -21.42
N ARG A 89 -4.51 -1.25 -21.67
CA ARG A 89 -4.12 -0.53 -22.88
C ARG A 89 -3.44 -1.48 -23.87
N GLY A 90 -3.38 -1.07 -25.13
CA GLY A 90 -2.69 -1.84 -26.18
C GLY A 90 -1.19 -2.01 -25.95
N ASP A 91 -0.57 -1.14 -25.13
CA ASP A 91 0.86 -1.19 -24.77
C ASP A 91 1.18 -2.10 -23.58
N GLY A 92 0.16 -2.73 -22.97
CA GLY A 92 0.28 -3.65 -21.86
C GLY A 92 0.14 -3.02 -20.47
N LEU A 93 0.15 -1.68 -20.36
CA LEU A 93 -0.13 -0.94 -19.14
C LEU A 93 -1.64 -0.72 -18.95
N PHE A 94 -2.04 -0.07 -17.85
CA PHE A 94 -3.44 0.17 -17.51
C PHE A 94 -3.73 1.66 -17.41
N SER A 95 -4.84 2.11 -18.01
CA SER A 95 -5.35 3.46 -17.73
C SER A 95 -5.61 3.60 -16.24
N TRP A 96 -5.17 4.72 -15.66
CA TRP A 96 -5.11 4.85 -14.21
C TRP A 96 -6.48 4.97 -13.53
N ARG A 97 -7.52 5.43 -14.27
CA ARG A 97 -8.84 5.73 -13.70
C ARG A 97 -9.98 5.33 -14.62
N TRP A 98 -11.00 4.75 -14.02
CA TRP A 98 -12.31 4.49 -14.61
C TRP A 98 -13.38 5.20 -13.76
N SER A 99 -14.31 5.91 -14.41
CA SER A 99 -15.38 6.67 -13.74
C SER A 99 -16.75 6.09 -14.10
N PRO A 100 -17.61 5.78 -13.11
CA PRO A 100 -18.98 5.33 -13.38
C PRO A 100 -19.85 6.47 -13.94
N ASN A 101 -20.96 6.11 -14.57
CA ASN A 101 -22.02 7.05 -14.97
C ASN A 101 -21.55 8.18 -15.91
N THR A 102 -20.56 7.92 -16.75
CA THR A 102 -20.07 8.87 -17.75
C THR A 102 -20.14 8.24 -19.15
N ALA A 103 -20.28 9.07 -20.21
CA ALA A 103 -20.31 8.59 -21.58
C ALA A 103 -18.98 7.94 -22.01
N ASP A 104 -17.85 8.48 -21.55
CA ASP A 104 -16.52 7.85 -21.65
C ASP A 104 -16.01 7.54 -20.24
N PRO A 105 -16.06 6.28 -19.80
CA PRO A 105 -15.60 5.91 -18.48
C PRO A 105 -14.09 6.07 -18.25
N VAL A 106 -13.28 6.12 -19.31
CA VAL A 106 -11.81 6.24 -19.25
C VAL A 106 -11.35 7.43 -20.10
N PRO A 107 -11.66 8.68 -19.72
CA PRO A 107 -11.31 9.85 -20.52
C PRO A 107 -9.80 10.12 -20.54
N ASP A 108 -9.10 9.86 -19.45
CA ASP A 108 -7.65 9.92 -19.35
C ASP A 108 -7.05 8.52 -19.56
N LYS A 109 -6.34 8.37 -20.68
CA LYS A 109 -5.71 7.10 -21.06
C LYS A 109 -4.31 6.93 -20.49
N ASN A 110 -3.79 7.90 -19.70
CA ASN A 110 -2.49 7.73 -19.05
C ASN A 110 -2.55 6.56 -18.05
N ASN A 111 -1.38 6.03 -17.69
CA ASN A 111 -1.27 5.00 -16.65
C ASN A 111 -0.77 5.60 -15.32
N ALA A 112 -0.83 4.79 -14.26
CA ALA A 112 -0.14 5.01 -12.99
C ALA A 112 0.74 3.79 -12.69
N ALA A 113 2.05 4.03 -12.55
CA ALA A 113 3.05 2.96 -12.48
C ALA A 113 2.86 2.05 -11.25
N ASP A 114 2.38 2.58 -10.13
CA ASP A 114 2.07 1.79 -8.94
C ASP A 114 0.95 0.77 -9.21
N GLY A 115 -0.11 1.18 -9.91
CA GLY A 115 -1.18 0.28 -10.32
C GLY A 115 -0.68 -0.83 -11.25
N ASP A 116 0.15 -0.48 -12.24
CA ASP A 116 0.76 -1.46 -13.15
C ASP A 116 1.64 -2.46 -12.37
N ILE A 117 2.48 -1.99 -11.46
CA ILE A 117 3.36 -2.82 -10.62
C ILE A 117 2.53 -3.75 -9.72
N LEU A 118 1.51 -3.22 -9.04
CA LEU A 118 0.66 -3.99 -8.13
C LEU A 118 -0.11 -5.09 -8.86
N ILE A 119 -0.68 -4.78 -10.04
CA ILE A 119 -1.38 -5.76 -10.88
C ILE A 119 -0.42 -6.86 -11.33
N ALA A 120 0.76 -6.48 -11.85
CA ALA A 120 1.77 -7.45 -12.29
C ALA A 120 2.23 -8.35 -11.14
N TRP A 121 2.43 -7.78 -9.95
CA TRP A 121 2.87 -8.52 -8.76
C TRP A 121 1.80 -9.47 -8.26
N ALA A 122 0.56 -9.03 -8.15
CA ALA A 122 -0.55 -9.89 -7.74
C ALA A 122 -0.74 -11.08 -8.70
N LEU A 123 -0.60 -10.86 -10.01
CA LEU A 123 -0.66 -11.92 -11.02
C LEU A 123 0.49 -12.93 -10.89
N ALA A 124 1.72 -12.46 -10.66
CA ALA A 124 2.87 -13.35 -10.44
C ALA A 124 2.69 -14.21 -9.18
N ARG A 125 2.24 -13.59 -8.09
CA ARG A 125 1.95 -14.27 -6.82
C ARG A 125 0.83 -15.30 -6.97
N ALA A 126 -0.24 -14.96 -7.68
CA ALA A 126 -1.37 -15.86 -7.97
C ALA A 126 -0.94 -17.06 -8.80
N ALA A 127 -0.11 -16.85 -9.83
CA ALA A 127 0.44 -17.93 -10.64
C ALA A 127 1.24 -18.93 -9.80
N ALA A 128 2.05 -18.43 -8.86
CA ALA A 128 2.84 -19.27 -7.97
C ALA A 128 2.00 -19.98 -6.90
N LYS A 129 1.12 -19.23 -6.19
CA LYS A 129 0.32 -19.76 -5.07
C LYS A 129 -0.65 -20.84 -5.52
N TRP A 130 -1.35 -20.62 -6.62
CA TRP A 130 -2.39 -21.53 -7.10
C TRP A 130 -1.92 -22.47 -8.20
N ASN A 131 -0.61 -22.44 -8.53
CA ASN A 131 -0.01 -23.23 -9.62
C ASN A 131 -0.78 -23.07 -10.96
N GLU A 132 -1.08 -21.79 -11.32
CA GLU A 132 -1.83 -21.47 -12.53
C GLU A 132 -1.01 -20.57 -13.48
N PRO A 133 -0.33 -21.17 -14.47
CA PRO A 133 0.53 -20.45 -15.42
C PRO A 133 -0.20 -19.37 -16.23
N ARG A 134 -1.53 -19.45 -16.35
CA ARG A 134 -2.33 -18.47 -17.12
C ARG A 134 -2.17 -17.02 -16.65
N TRP A 135 -1.80 -16.78 -15.39
CA TRP A 135 -1.55 -15.44 -14.85
C TRP A 135 -0.09 -14.99 -14.99
N LEU A 136 0.83 -15.90 -15.23
CA LEU A 136 2.26 -15.56 -15.35
C LEU A 136 2.57 -14.78 -16.64
N ALA A 137 1.98 -15.16 -17.77
CA ALA A 137 2.21 -14.50 -19.04
C ALA A 137 1.71 -13.02 -19.05
N PRO A 138 0.50 -12.70 -18.56
CA PRO A 138 0.08 -11.32 -18.37
C PRO A 138 1.02 -10.54 -17.44
N SER A 139 1.41 -11.11 -16.29
CA SER A 139 2.34 -10.47 -15.37
C SER A 139 3.64 -10.07 -16.05
N ARG A 140 4.28 -11.00 -16.79
CA ARG A 140 5.54 -10.74 -17.50
C ARG A 140 5.40 -9.66 -18.57
N ARG A 141 4.27 -9.63 -19.28
CA ARG A 141 4.00 -8.59 -20.29
C ARG A 141 3.92 -7.21 -19.64
N ILE A 142 3.25 -7.09 -18.51
CA ILE A 142 3.15 -5.84 -17.77
C ILE A 142 4.53 -5.43 -17.24
N GLN A 143 5.30 -6.34 -16.67
CA GLN A 143 6.66 -6.10 -16.19
C GLN A 143 7.57 -5.57 -17.30
N SER A 144 7.55 -6.16 -18.50
CA SER A 144 8.32 -5.66 -19.65
C SER A 144 7.84 -4.26 -20.06
N ALA A 145 6.52 -4.03 -20.13
CA ALA A 145 5.98 -2.73 -20.49
C ALA A 145 6.38 -1.61 -19.49
N ILE A 146 6.41 -1.92 -18.18
CA ILE A 146 6.91 -0.99 -17.15
C ILE A 146 8.38 -0.63 -17.42
N LEU A 147 9.25 -1.61 -17.58
CA LEU A 147 10.65 -1.37 -17.82
C LEU A 147 10.93 -0.60 -19.12
N ASP A 148 10.19 -0.92 -20.20
CA ASP A 148 10.44 -0.35 -21.50
C ASP A 148 9.86 1.04 -21.69
N ARG A 149 8.83 1.41 -20.92
CA ARG A 149 8.11 2.67 -21.10
C ARG A 149 8.23 3.65 -19.95
N LEU A 150 8.48 3.14 -18.73
CA LEU A 150 8.46 3.96 -17.52
C LEU A 150 9.83 4.02 -16.84
N ALA A 151 10.72 3.06 -17.08
CA ALA A 151 12.05 3.09 -16.50
C ALA A 151 13.01 3.85 -17.45
N VAL A 152 13.52 5.01 -17.00
CA VAL A 152 14.37 5.90 -17.79
C VAL A 152 15.73 6.07 -17.14
N ASP A 153 16.79 6.07 -17.97
CA ASP A 153 18.13 6.36 -17.52
C ASP A 153 18.33 7.89 -17.41
N PHE A 154 18.69 8.34 -16.21
CA PHE A 154 18.98 9.73 -15.95
C PHE A 154 20.13 9.89 -14.94
N GLN A 155 21.18 10.58 -15.30
CA GLN A 155 22.38 10.81 -14.47
C GLN A 155 22.98 9.52 -13.87
N GLY A 156 23.04 8.48 -14.68
CA GLY A 156 23.56 7.18 -14.25
C GLY A 156 22.62 6.38 -13.36
N ARG A 157 21.38 6.84 -13.16
CA ARG A 157 20.33 6.16 -12.39
C ARG A 157 19.18 5.71 -13.27
N LEU A 158 18.62 4.56 -12.96
CA LEU A 158 17.37 4.10 -13.56
C LEU A 158 16.22 4.55 -12.68
N ILE A 159 15.40 5.47 -13.17
CA ILE A 159 14.27 6.04 -12.42
C ILE A 159 12.94 5.57 -12.99
N LEU A 160 11.95 5.40 -12.12
CA LEU A 160 10.59 5.05 -12.48
C LEU A 160 9.75 6.32 -12.67
N LEU A 161 9.22 6.50 -13.87
CA LEU A 161 8.23 7.56 -14.13
C LEU A 161 6.88 7.14 -13.56
N PRO A 162 6.12 8.06 -12.94
CA PRO A 162 4.79 7.76 -12.40
C PRO A 162 3.76 7.36 -13.46
N GLY A 163 3.98 7.75 -14.71
CA GLY A 163 3.15 7.41 -15.85
C GLY A 163 3.86 7.75 -17.16
N ALA A 164 3.31 7.27 -18.27
CA ALA A 164 3.92 7.42 -19.59
C ALA A 164 3.91 8.88 -20.11
N GLN A 165 3.04 9.74 -19.57
CA GLN A 165 2.88 11.12 -20.03
C GLN A 165 2.91 12.11 -18.85
N GLY A 166 3.50 13.31 -19.09
CA GLY A 166 3.45 14.44 -18.16
C GLY A 166 4.54 14.48 -17.08
N PHE A 167 5.42 13.49 -16.97
CA PHE A 167 6.42 13.39 -15.91
C PHE A 167 7.87 13.67 -16.35
N ALA A 168 8.12 13.68 -17.65
CA ALA A 168 9.38 14.16 -18.23
C ALA A 168 9.26 15.65 -18.58
N ARG A 169 10.17 16.51 -18.06
CA ARG A 169 10.13 17.97 -18.19
C ARG A 169 11.49 18.51 -18.64
N GLY A 170 11.78 18.38 -19.93
CA GLY A 170 13.09 18.69 -20.47
C GLY A 170 14.17 17.78 -19.88
N ASN A 171 15.09 18.36 -19.11
CA ASN A 171 16.16 17.62 -18.42
C ASN A 171 15.82 17.33 -16.94
N ARG A 172 14.57 17.28 -16.57
CA ARG A 172 14.07 16.99 -15.20
C ARG A 172 12.94 15.99 -15.26
N TYR A 173 12.78 15.24 -14.20
CA TYR A 173 11.72 14.23 -14.07
C TYR A 173 10.96 14.41 -12.78
N VAL A 174 9.64 14.33 -12.87
CA VAL A 174 8.77 14.19 -11.69
C VAL A 174 8.72 12.73 -11.31
N VAL A 175 8.94 12.43 -10.04
CA VAL A 175 8.95 11.08 -9.47
C VAL A 175 8.00 11.04 -8.28
N ASN A 176 7.30 9.94 -8.11
CA ASN A 176 6.54 9.65 -6.90
C ASN A 176 7.16 8.42 -6.21
N LEU A 177 7.76 8.63 -5.02
CA LEU A 177 8.47 7.56 -4.32
C LEU A 177 7.52 6.49 -3.74
N SER A 178 6.24 6.80 -3.57
CA SER A 178 5.25 5.80 -3.16
C SER A 178 4.89 4.82 -4.28
N TYR A 179 5.24 5.14 -5.54
CA TYR A 179 5.04 4.27 -6.69
C TYR A 179 6.13 3.20 -6.81
N TYR A 180 7.24 3.36 -6.07
CA TYR A 180 8.19 2.28 -5.88
C TYR A 180 7.63 1.28 -4.86
N VAL A 181 6.81 0.36 -5.32
CA VAL A 181 6.30 -0.74 -4.50
C VAL A 181 7.45 -1.71 -4.27
N TRP A 182 8.39 -1.37 -3.35
CA TRP A 182 9.65 -2.09 -3.18
C TRP A 182 9.51 -3.60 -3.00
N PRO A 183 8.51 -4.14 -2.23
CA PRO A 183 8.36 -5.60 -2.13
C PRO A 183 8.04 -6.26 -3.48
N ALA A 184 7.30 -5.57 -4.37
CA ALA A 184 7.01 -6.07 -5.71
C ALA A 184 8.25 -5.98 -6.62
N ILE A 185 8.94 -4.83 -6.60
CA ILE A 185 10.17 -4.61 -7.39
C ILE A 185 11.25 -5.63 -7.01
N HIS A 186 11.40 -5.94 -5.73
CA HIS A 186 12.30 -6.98 -5.24
C HIS A 186 11.92 -8.37 -5.76
N ASP A 187 10.65 -8.73 -5.68
CA ASP A 187 10.16 -10.01 -6.22
C ASP A 187 10.44 -10.14 -7.73
N PHE A 188 10.32 -9.04 -8.49
CA PHE A 188 10.68 -9.01 -9.90
C PHE A 188 12.19 -9.10 -10.11
N ALA A 189 13.00 -8.45 -9.28
CA ALA A 189 14.45 -8.53 -9.30
C ALA A 189 14.97 -9.96 -9.08
N GLU A 190 14.21 -10.78 -8.33
CA GLU A 190 14.57 -12.18 -8.08
C GLU A 190 14.00 -13.16 -9.11
N ARG A 191 12.87 -12.88 -9.75
CA ARG A 191 12.09 -13.87 -10.51
C ARG A 191 11.69 -13.45 -11.92
N ALA A 192 11.84 -12.18 -12.30
CA ALA A 192 11.48 -11.70 -13.64
C ALA A 192 12.46 -12.12 -14.73
N GLY A 193 12.06 -11.91 -15.97
CA GLY A 193 12.94 -12.16 -17.14
C GLY A 193 14.12 -11.18 -17.20
N ASP A 194 13.94 -9.92 -16.81
CA ASP A 194 14.98 -8.89 -16.78
C ASP A 194 15.33 -8.49 -15.34
N GLN A 195 15.90 -9.42 -14.60
CA GLN A 195 16.31 -9.22 -13.21
C GLN A 195 17.30 -8.07 -13.04
N GLY A 196 18.19 -7.86 -14.01
CA GLY A 196 19.22 -6.83 -13.94
C GLY A 196 18.65 -5.42 -13.89
N ARG A 197 17.66 -5.12 -14.75
CA ARG A 197 16.99 -3.81 -14.74
C ARG A 197 16.12 -3.63 -13.48
N TRP A 198 15.44 -4.66 -12.99
CA TRP A 198 14.68 -4.59 -11.76
C TRP A 198 15.55 -4.36 -10.52
N ARG A 199 16.70 -5.06 -10.39
CA ARG A 199 17.67 -4.82 -9.30
C ARG A 199 18.21 -3.39 -9.35
N ARG A 200 18.49 -2.89 -10.55
CA ARG A 200 18.94 -1.51 -10.72
C ARG A 200 17.86 -0.51 -10.32
N LEU A 201 16.60 -0.74 -10.73
CA LEU A 201 15.47 0.12 -10.37
C LEU A 201 15.22 0.12 -8.85
N GLU A 202 15.36 -1.03 -8.19
CA GLU A 202 15.28 -1.15 -6.73
C GLU A 202 16.35 -0.32 -6.03
N ALA A 203 17.60 -0.53 -6.41
CA ALA A 203 18.75 0.16 -5.80
C ALA A 203 18.71 1.67 -6.04
N ASP A 204 18.40 2.09 -7.25
CA ASP A 204 18.32 3.51 -7.62
C ASP A 204 17.09 4.19 -7.01
N GLY A 205 15.98 3.49 -6.84
CA GLY A 205 14.79 3.97 -6.09
C GLY A 205 15.10 4.20 -4.61
N LEU A 206 15.84 3.31 -3.97
CA LEU A 206 16.29 3.49 -2.59
C LEU A 206 17.31 4.64 -2.48
N TRP A 207 18.19 4.80 -3.46
CA TRP A 207 19.09 5.95 -3.51
C TRP A 207 18.32 7.28 -3.67
N LEU A 208 17.32 7.34 -4.54
CA LEU A 208 16.43 8.50 -4.67
C LEU A 208 15.79 8.85 -3.31
N LEU A 209 15.25 7.86 -2.62
CA LEU A 209 14.64 8.03 -1.30
C LEU A 209 15.63 8.56 -0.26
N ASP A 210 16.86 8.04 -0.22
CA ASP A 210 17.86 8.48 0.74
C ASP A 210 18.26 9.95 0.52
N ASN A 211 18.15 10.46 -0.72
CA ASN A 211 18.42 11.84 -1.10
C ASN A 211 17.18 12.77 -1.08
N ALA A 212 15.97 12.20 -1.10
CA ALA A 212 14.72 12.95 -0.98
C ALA A 212 14.38 13.22 0.49
N ALA A 213 15.04 14.21 1.08
CA ALA A 213 14.98 14.50 2.52
C ALA A 213 14.68 15.98 2.77
N PHE A 214 13.42 16.31 3.06
CA PHE A 214 12.90 17.66 3.18
C PHE A 214 12.32 17.94 4.57
N GLY A 215 12.29 19.20 4.95
CA GLY A 215 11.79 19.67 6.23
C GLY A 215 12.58 19.14 7.44
N ASP A 216 12.12 19.46 8.63
CA ASP A 216 12.77 19.16 9.90
C ASP A 216 12.98 17.66 10.15
N TYR A 217 12.06 16.84 9.63
CA TYR A 217 12.09 15.37 9.79
C TYR A 217 12.75 14.63 8.63
N ARG A 218 13.26 15.37 7.62
CA ARG A 218 13.90 14.78 6.45
C ARG A 218 13.02 13.77 5.71
N LEU A 219 11.72 14.08 5.56
CA LEU A 219 10.74 13.23 4.91
C LEU A 219 10.74 13.41 3.38
N PRO A 220 10.37 12.38 2.60
CA PRO A 220 10.17 12.52 1.17
C PRO A 220 8.86 13.27 0.89
N PRO A 221 8.75 14.07 -0.19
CA PRO A 221 7.49 14.65 -0.60
C PRO A 221 6.60 13.62 -1.31
N ASP A 222 5.30 13.93 -1.43
CA ASP A 222 4.39 13.18 -2.30
C ASP A 222 4.92 13.16 -3.74
N TRP A 223 5.41 14.32 -4.21
CA TRP A 223 5.92 14.49 -5.57
C TRP A 223 7.29 15.15 -5.58
N LEU A 224 8.27 14.41 -6.08
CA LEU A 224 9.68 14.80 -6.13
C LEU A 224 10.06 15.26 -7.54
N LEU A 225 10.77 16.38 -7.67
CA LEU A 225 11.42 16.78 -8.90
C LEU A 225 12.91 16.42 -8.83
N PHE A 226 13.33 15.50 -9.69
CA PHE A 226 14.73 15.14 -9.87
C PHE A 226 15.31 15.82 -11.10
N GLY A 227 16.27 16.69 -10.89
CA GLY A 227 16.95 17.47 -11.92
C GLY A 227 18.47 17.32 -11.87
N PRO A 228 19.21 17.96 -12.81
CA PRO A 228 20.67 17.80 -12.93
C PRO A 228 21.45 18.28 -11.71
N GLN A 229 20.92 19.20 -10.94
CA GLN A 229 21.66 19.86 -9.86
C GLN A 229 21.05 19.64 -8.48
N ALA A 230 19.80 19.22 -8.37
CA ALA A 230 19.11 19.10 -7.08
C ALA A 230 17.86 18.25 -7.13
N PHE A 231 17.53 17.72 -5.95
CA PHE A 231 16.18 17.28 -5.61
C PHE A 231 15.36 18.45 -5.10
N ARG A 232 14.12 18.57 -5.54
CA ARG A 232 13.16 19.55 -5.03
C ARG A 232 11.78 18.91 -4.93
N VAL A 233 10.88 19.51 -4.15
CA VAL A 233 9.46 19.23 -4.27
C VAL A 233 9.01 19.66 -5.67
N ALA A 234 8.15 18.88 -6.32
CA ALA A 234 7.67 19.21 -7.65
C ALA A 234 6.71 20.41 -7.62
N ASP A 235 6.97 21.40 -8.47
CA ASP A 235 6.35 22.73 -8.42
C ASP A 235 4.81 22.73 -8.58
N ASP A 236 4.23 21.72 -9.26
CA ASP A 236 2.77 21.64 -9.51
C ASP A 236 2.00 21.03 -8.34
N TRP A 237 2.67 20.59 -7.31
CA TRP A 237 2.07 19.95 -6.13
C TRP A 237 2.45 20.68 -4.85
N LYS A 238 1.60 20.52 -3.84
CA LYS A 238 1.90 21.03 -2.52
C LYS A 238 3.12 20.31 -1.92
N PRO A 239 3.96 20.98 -1.13
CA PRO A 239 5.17 20.41 -0.55
C PRO A 239 4.82 19.49 0.65
N TYR A 240 4.03 18.47 0.41
CA TYR A 240 3.52 17.62 1.46
C TYR A 240 4.22 16.25 1.49
N PHE A 241 4.49 15.79 2.72
CA PHE A 241 4.47 14.39 3.04
C PHE A 241 3.04 14.06 3.43
N GLY A 242 2.30 13.41 2.57
CA GLY A 242 0.85 13.27 2.69
C GLY A 242 0.31 11.96 2.16
N PHE A 243 -0.75 12.05 1.35
CA PHE A 243 -1.52 10.89 0.89
C PHE A 243 -0.76 9.91 0.02
N ASP A 244 0.24 10.36 -0.72
CA ASP A 244 1.11 9.47 -1.48
C ASP A 244 2.26 8.96 -0.61
N ALA A 245 3.02 9.87 -0.02
CA ALA A 245 4.26 9.55 0.69
C ALA A 245 4.07 8.68 1.94
N ILE A 246 2.86 8.63 2.52
CA ILE A 246 2.53 7.72 3.64
C ILE A 246 2.78 6.25 3.29
N ARG A 247 2.68 5.86 2.02
CA ARG A 247 2.95 4.49 1.57
C ARG A 247 4.44 4.15 1.50
N VAL A 248 5.33 5.15 1.49
CA VAL A 248 6.78 4.93 1.46
C VAL A 248 7.25 4.12 2.67
N PRO A 249 7.01 4.53 3.93
CA PRO A 249 7.41 3.73 5.10
C PRO A 249 6.71 2.37 5.17
N LEU A 250 5.47 2.25 4.68
CA LEU A 250 4.77 0.98 4.59
C LEU A 250 5.52 -0.03 3.70
N TYR A 251 5.86 0.38 2.48
CA TYR A 251 6.57 -0.50 1.55
C TYR A 251 8.02 -0.77 1.97
N LEU A 252 8.68 0.18 2.63
CA LEU A 252 10.00 -0.05 3.24
C LEU A 252 9.94 -1.07 4.39
N ALA A 253 8.91 -0.97 5.24
CA ALA A 253 8.66 -1.93 6.31
C ALA A 253 8.44 -3.34 5.74
N TRP A 254 7.60 -3.46 4.72
CA TRP A 254 7.34 -4.74 4.04
C TRP A 254 8.60 -5.31 3.36
N HIS A 255 9.44 -4.45 2.80
CA HIS A 255 10.69 -4.82 2.11
C HIS A 255 11.91 -4.95 3.04
N ASN A 256 11.74 -4.97 4.37
CA ASN A 256 12.84 -5.10 5.34
C ASN A 256 13.89 -3.99 5.28
N GLN A 257 13.50 -2.76 5.01
CA GLN A 257 14.40 -1.61 5.00
C GLN A 257 14.40 -0.89 6.35
N ALA A 258 14.53 -1.63 7.47
CA ALA A 258 14.41 -1.13 8.84
C ALA A 258 15.30 0.09 9.11
N SER A 259 16.53 0.12 8.56
CA SER A 259 17.48 1.23 8.72
C SER A 259 16.96 2.57 8.16
N ARG A 260 15.99 2.55 7.24
CA ARG A 260 15.40 3.75 6.62
C ARG A 260 14.13 4.23 7.31
N LEU A 261 13.60 3.48 8.27
CA LEU A 261 12.32 3.78 8.93
C LEU A 261 12.45 4.84 10.04
N GLY A 262 13.64 5.02 10.60
CA GLY A 262 13.86 5.85 11.79
C GLY A 262 13.35 7.30 11.66
N ARG A 263 13.50 7.93 10.50
CA ARG A 263 13.02 9.30 10.27
C ARG A 263 11.48 9.43 10.34
N PHE A 264 10.74 8.44 9.86
CA PHE A 264 9.27 8.41 9.93
C PHE A 264 8.81 8.20 11.38
N VAL A 265 9.42 7.23 12.09
CA VAL A 265 9.12 6.98 13.50
C VAL A 265 9.42 8.21 14.35
N THR A 266 10.57 8.89 14.12
CA THR A 266 10.93 10.13 14.82
C THR A 266 9.90 11.23 14.57
N ALA A 267 9.47 11.42 13.32
CA ALA A 267 8.44 12.40 12.98
C ALA A 267 7.15 12.12 13.76
N TRP A 268 6.65 10.90 13.73
CA TRP A 268 5.36 10.56 14.33
C TRP A 268 5.37 10.53 15.86
N LYS A 269 6.50 10.25 16.49
CA LYS A 269 6.67 10.31 17.95
C LYS A 269 6.82 11.74 18.49
N THR A 270 6.85 12.74 17.63
CA THR A 270 6.91 14.12 18.08
C THR A 270 5.65 14.47 18.89
N PRO A 271 5.79 15.05 20.10
CA PRO A 271 4.67 15.29 21.03
C PRO A 271 3.50 16.07 20.39
N ARG A 272 3.78 17.02 19.48
CA ARG A 272 2.76 17.82 18.80
C ARG A 272 1.79 17.01 17.93
N PHE A 273 2.15 15.78 17.56
CA PHE A 273 1.29 14.91 16.74
C PHE A 273 0.49 13.89 17.58
N GLY A 274 0.64 13.90 18.91
CA GLY A 274 -0.14 13.06 19.80
C GLY A 274 0.08 11.55 19.59
N GLY A 275 1.22 11.17 19.01
CA GLY A 275 1.56 9.76 18.73
C GLY A 275 0.88 9.18 17.47
N ARG A 276 0.28 10.03 16.65
CA ARG A 276 -0.33 9.63 15.36
C ARG A 276 0.26 10.45 14.22
N PRO A 277 0.51 9.87 13.03
CA PRO A 277 0.91 10.65 11.88
C PRO A 277 -0.23 11.61 11.51
N PRO A 278 0.04 12.91 11.25
CA PRO A 278 -0.96 13.81 10.68
C PRO A 278 -1.31 13.37 9.26
N ALA A 279 -2.45 13.80 8.71
CA ALA A 279 -2.86 13.46 7.37
C ALA A 279 -1.88 14.00 6.31
N TRP A 280 -1.20 15.12 6.60
CA TRP A 280 -0.05 15.63 5.86
C TRP A 280 0.82 16.52 6.74
N ILE A 281 2.09 16.62 6.38
CA ILE A 281 3.07 17.58 6.91
C ILE A 281 3.56 18.42 5.74
N ASN A 282 3.47 19.74 5.85
CA ASN A 282 4.08 20.65 4.90
C ASN A 282 5.60 20.68 5.15
N LEU A 283 6.38 20.35 4.13
CA LEU A 283 7.82 20.20 4.23
C LEU A 283 8.59 21.52 4.20
N ASP A 284 7.94 22.63 3.79
CA ASP A 284 8.56 23.96 3.77
C ASP A 284 8.46 24.67 5.12
N ASP A 285 7.29 24.60 5.78
CA ASP A 285 7.01 25.38 7.00
C ASP A 285 6.67 24.49 8.22
N GLY A 286 6.59 23.18 8.05
CA GLY A 286 6.27 22.23 9.10
C GLY A 286 4.82 22.26 9.58
N SER A 287 3.91 23.01 8.93
CA SER A 287 2.47 22.96 9.24
C SER A 287 1.89 21.57 8.94
N VAL A 288 0.76 21.27 9.60
CA VAL A 288 0.10 19.96 9.48
C VAL A 288 -1.37 20.13 9.16
N ALA A 289 -2.00 19.04 8.71
CA ALA A 289 -3.42 18.99 8.46
C ALA A 289 -4.23 19.49 9.68
N PRO A 290 -5.23 20.36 9.47
CA PRO A 290 -6.09 20.85 10.56
C PRO A 290 -7.16 19.80 10.98
N TYR A 291 -7.10 18.60 10.44
CA TYR A 291 -8.00 17.48 10.70
C TYR A 291 -7.20 16.22 11.01
N PRO A 292 -7.77 15.28 11.76
CA PRO A 292 -7.08 14.04 12.12
C PRO A 292 -6.84 13.14 10.89
N SER A 293 -5.76 12.37 10.92
CA SER A 293 -5.55 11.30 9.95
C SER A 293 -6.50 10.13 10.17
N SER A 294 -6.68 9.33 9.12
CA SER A 294 -7.51 8.11 9.18
C SER A 294 -6.85 6.98 10.00
N GLY A 295 -7.65 5.97 10.34
CA GLY A 295 -7.15 4.74 10.99
C GLY A 295 -6.10 4.01 10.16
N GLY A 296 -6.13 4.13 8.83
CA GLY A 296 -5.13 3.58 7.94
C GLY A 296 -3.73 4.15 8.15
N TYR A 297 -3.62 5.46 8.42
CA TYR A 297 -2.33 6.10 8.77
C TYR A 297 -1.77 5.57 10.08
N ALA A 298 -2.63 5.36 11.07
CA ALA A 298 -2.22 4.76 12.35
C ALA A 298 -1.72 3.32 12.16
N ALA A 299 -2.34 2.55 11.28
CA ALA A 299 -1.90 1.19 10.93
C ALA A 299 -0.52 1.20 10.25
N VAL A 300 -0.29 2.12 9.31
CA VAL A 300 1.03 2.31 8.68
C VAL A 300 2.08 2.69 9.72
N ALA A 301 1.75 3.60 10.64
CA ALA A 301 2.69 3.99 11.70
C ALA A 301 3.04 2.79 12.59
N ALA A 302 2.05 2.02 13.01
CA ALA A 302 2.25 0.86 13.88
C ALA A 302 3.14 -0.21 13.24
N VAL A 303 2.92 -0.57 11.97
CA VAL A 303 3.78 -1.55 11.29
C VAL A 303 5.17 -1.00 11.00
N THR A 304 5.29 0.30 10.69
CA THR A 304 6.58 0.96 10.50
C THR A 304 7.41 0.94 11.77
N GLU A 305 6.80 1.27 12.90
CA GLU A 305 7.45 1.25 14.22
C GLU A 305 7.85 -0.17 14.64
N PHE A 306 6.95 -1.13 14.47
CA PHE A 306 7.21 -2.55 14.68
C PHE A 306 8.44 -3.03 13.91
N MET A 307 8.54 -2.71 12.63
CA MET A 307 9.66 -3.13 11.78
C MET A 307 10.94 -2.35 12.08
N ALA A 308 10.85 -1.08 12.44
CA ALA A 308 12.00 -0.28 12.89
C ALA A 308 12.63 -0.85 14.15
N ASP A 309 11.83 -1.44 15.03
CA ASP A 309 12.26 -2.09 16.29
C ASP A 309 12.78 -3.52 16.11
N GLY A 310 12.87 -3.96 14.86
CA GLY A 310 13.34 -5.29 14.49
C GLY A 310 12.31 -6.40 14.66
N GLY A 311 11.01 -6.08 14.77
CA GLY A 311 9.90 -7.05 14.81
C GLY A 311 9.94 -7.98 16.03
N LYS A 312 10.32 -7.48 17.19
CA LYS A 312 10.55 -8.29 18.38
C LYS A 312 9.27 -8.79 19.07
N ASN A 313 8.14 -8.18 18.77
CA ASN A 313 6.83 -8.50 19.36
C ASN A 313 5.92 -9.13 18.31
N ALA A 314 4.65 -9.38 18.67
CA ALA A 314 3.64 -9.75 17.67
C ALA A 314 3.39 -8.57 16.71
N ALA A 315 3.29 -8.85 15.42
CA ALA A 315 2.97 -7.83 14.43
C ALA A 315 1.61 -7.19 14.75
N PRO A 316 1.50 -5.85 14.65
CA PRO A 316 0.23 -5.18 14.89
C PRO A 316 -0.79 -5.58 13.83
N VAL A 317 -2.02 -5.83 14.22
CA VAL A 317 -3.14 -6.13 13.31
C VAL A 317 -4.17 -5.02 13.44
N ALA A 318 -4.39 -4.29 12.35
CA ALA A 318 -5.39 -3.24 12.28
C ALA A 318 -6.75 -3.82 11.84
N GLU A 319 -7.82 -3.49 12.56
CA GLU A 319 -9.18 -3.89 12.23
C GLU A 319 -9.85 -2.84 11.32
N ILE A 320 -10.57 -3.29 10.28
CA ILE A 320 -11.40 -2.43 9.45
C ILE A 320 -12.72 -2.19 10.17
N THR A 321 -13.02 -0.92 10.41
CA THR A 321 -14.25 -0.48 11.09
C THR A 321 -15.24 0.18 10.11
N GLY A 322 -16.44 0.49 10.59
CA GLY A 322 -17.46 1.20 9.80
C GLY A 322 -17.02 2.59 9.33
N ASP A 323 -16.15 3.24 10.08
CA ASP A 323 -15.67 4.61 9.82
C ASP A 323 -14.56 4.70 8.78
N ASP A 324 -13.96 3.56 8.38
CA ASP A 324 -12.92 3.55 7.37
C ASP A 324 -13.51 3.79 5.97
N ASP A 325 -12.98 4.75 5.26
CA ASP A 325 -13.18 4.84 3.82
C ASP A 325 -12.34 3.77 3.08
N TYR A 326 -12.47 3.73 1.76
CA TYR A 326 -11.71 2.81 0.92
C TYR A 326 -10.20 2.90 1.17
N TYR A 327 -9.66 4.14 1.22
CA TYR A 327 -8.22 4.34 1.35
C TYR A 327 -7.70 3.91 2.73
N SER A 328 -8.40 4.29 3.80
CA SER A 328 -8.10 3.87 5.16
C SER A 328 -8.13 2.35 5.32
N ALA A 329 -9.17 1.69 4.80
CA ALA A 329 -9.30 0.24 4.82
C ALA A 329 -8.19 -0.46 4.03
N SER A 330 -7.80 0.10 2.87
CA SER A 330 -6.71 -0.42 2.06
C SER A 330 -5.36 -0.35 2.78
N LEU A 331 -5.04 0.79 3.41
CA LEU A 331 -3.81 0.96 4.19
C LEU A 331 -3.76 -0.01 5.38
N LYS A 332 -4.89 -0.29 6.04
CA LYS A 332 -4.96 -1.29 7.11
C LYS A 332 -4.65 -2.70 6.61
N LEU A 333 -5.24 -3.12 5.49
CA LEU A 333 -4.94 -4.43 4.90
C LEU A 333 -3.48 -4.54 4.46
N LEU A 334 -2.96 -3.52 3.79
CA LEU A 334 -1.54 -3.49 3.39
C LEU A 334 -0.60 -3.55 4.59
N SER A 335 -0.92 -2.83 5.68
CA SER A 335 -0.13 -2.86 6.91
C SER A 335 -0.15 -4.24 7.57
N ASN A 336 -1.32 -4.90 7.58
CA ASN A 336 -1.46 -6.26 8.09
C ASN A 336 -0.62 -7.26 7.26
N LEU A 337 -0.64 -7.14 5.92
CA LEU A 337 0.18 -7.97 5.05
C LEU A 337 1.67 -7.71 5.25
N ALA A 338 2.08 -6.45 5.37
CA ALA A 338 3.47 -6.09 5.64
C ALA A 338 3.97 -6.70 6.96
N GLY A 339 3.15 -6.70 8.00
CA GLY A 339 3.47 -7.34 9.28
C GLY A 339 3.52 -8.87 9.22
N GLN A 340 2.66 -9.49 8.39
CA GLN A 340 2.59 -10.95 8.26
C GLN A 340 3.65 -11.53 7.32
N GLU A 341 3.97 -10.84 6.23
CA GLU A 341 4.88 -11.33 5.18
C GLU A 341 6.30 -10.79 5.34
N GLY A 342 6.53 -9.84 6.25
CA GLY A 342 7.85 -9.29 6.52
C GLY A 342 8.85 -10.36 6.97
N PRO A 343 10.15 -10.04 6.99
CA PRO A 343 11.23 -11.01 7.24
C PRO A 343 11.14 -11.70 8.61
N HIS A 344 10.33 -11.20 9.54
CA HIS A 344 10.10 -11.80 10.86
C HIS A 344 9.19 -13.03 10.80
N ALA A 345 8.27 -13.10 9.83
CA ALA A 345 7.38 -14.24 9.63
C ALA A 345 8.15 -15.54 9.29
N LYS A 346 9.41 -15.44 8.88
CA LYS A 346 10.28 -16.60 8.58
C LYS A 346 11.07 -17.08 9.81
N ARG A 347 10.94 -16.43 10.97
CA ARG A 347 11.66 -16.78 12.21
C ARG A 347 10.79 -17.47 13.26
N THR A 348 9.48 -17.54 13.04
CA THR A 348 8.51 -18.30 13.85
C THR A 348 8.08 -19.56 13.14
#